data_ebae2752f1a4a71dce923b7b83f4343d
#
_entry.id   ebae2752f1a4a71dce923b7b83f4343d
#
_cell.length_a   1.000
_cell.length_b   1.000
_cell.length_c   1.000
_cell.angle_alpha   90.00
_cell.angle_beta   90.00
_cell.angle_gamma   90.00
#
_symmetry.space_group_name_H-M   'P 1'
#
loop_
_entity.id
_entity.type
_entity.pdbx_description
1 polymer ?
#
loop_
_entity_poly.entity_id
_entity_poly.type
_entity_poly.pdbx_seq_one_letter_code
_entity_poly.pdbx_strand_id
1 'polypeptide(L)'
;MSSIRLTQYSHGAGCGCKISPKVLDTILKSQIPGFNDPTLIVGNSSKDDAAVVDIGNGQGIVSTTDFFMPIVDDPFTFGRIAATNAISDIYAMGGKPIVAIAILGWPINTLPAEVAQQVIDGGRQVCHEAGISLAGGHSIDAPEPIFGLAVTGIVPLDAIKQNDTAKVGDTLYLTKPLGIGILTTAQKKGKLKPEHEQLAPNAMCTLNKIGQRFAELPGVHAMTDVTGFGLAGHLLEMCEGSNVSARLDFKALPLLDEVDYYLAEGCVPGGTLRNHDSYGHKLDALDDRTRNIMCDPQTSGGLLVAVGKESEAELLAIAREAGLALSPIGQIKPLEGARFIEIVQ
;
A
#
# COMPACT_ATOMS: atom_id res chain seq x y z
N MET A 1 31.98 -5.86 -14.91
CA MET A 1 30.69 -5.56 -15.54
C MET A 1 30.06 -4.48 -14.70
N SER A 2 29.61 -3.36 -15.28
CA SER A 2 28.84 -2.36 -14.52
C SER A 2 27.59 -3.04 -13.97
N SER A 3 27.29 -2.86 -12.68
CA SER A 3 26.06 -3.40 -12.09
C SER A 3 24.84 -2.82 -12.82
N ILE A 4 23.93 -3.68 -13.25
CA ILE A 4 22.66 -3.25 -13.86
C ILE A 4 21.86 -2.52 -12.80
N ARG A 5 21.38 -1.31 -13.14
CA ARG A 5 20.50 -0.50 -12.29
C ARG A 5 19.11 -0.52 -12.88
N LEU A 6 18.21 -1.35 -12.33
CA LEU A 6 16.87 -1.57 -12.90
C LEU A 6 16.04 -0.30 -13.04
N THR A 7 16.16 0.64 -12.12
CA THR A 7 15.42 1.92 -12.18
C THR A 7 15.72 2.78 -13.40
N GLN A 8 16.82 2.52 -14.11
CA GLN A 8 17.19 3.21 -15.36
C GLN A 8 16.43 2.69 -16.58
N TYR A 9 15.77 1.55 -16.49
CA TYR A 9 15.02 0.90 -17.58
C TYR A 9 13.52 1.15 -17.50
N SER A 10 13.07 2.06 -16.64
CA SER A 10 11.67 2.43 -16.51
C SER A 10 11.47 3.94 -16.33
N HIS A 11 10.37 4.46 -16.89
CA HIS A 11 10.00 5.87 -16.72
C HIS A 11 9.36 6.12 -15.33
N GLY A 12 8.70 5.12 -14.75
CA GLY A 12 8.06 5.14 -13.43
C GLY A 12 8.91 4.48 -12.36
N ALA A 13 8.36 4.38 -11.16
CA ALA A 13 8.97 3.64 -10.04
C ALA A 13 7.88 3.23 -9.02
N GLY A 14 7.82 1.93 -8.69
CA GLY A 14 6.91 1.39 -7.68
C GLY A 14 5.46 1.83 -7.84
N CYS A 15 4.73 1.92 -6.75
CA CYS A 15 3.32 2.37 -6.74
C CYS A 15 3.13 3.85 -7.16
N GLY A 16 4.19 4.65 -7.22
CA GLY A 16 4.14 6.02 -7.73
C GLY A 16 3.84 6.14 -9.24
N CYS A 17 3.84 5.03 -9.99
CA CYS A 17 3.43 4.98 -11.40
C CYS A 17 1.93 4.69 -11.60
N LYS A 18 1.15 4.50 -10.53
CA LYS A 18 -0.31 4.30 -10.62
C LYS A 18 -0.98 5.43 -11.42
N ILE A 19 -2.00 5.07 -12.18
CA ILE A 19 -2.89 6.03 -12.86
C ILE A 19 -3.55 6.88 -11.78
N SER A 20 -3.62 8.19 -11.99
CA SER A 20 -4.23 9.08 -10.99
C SER A 20 -5.72 8.73 -10.78
N PRO A 21 -6.26 8.90 -9.55
CA PRO A 21 -7.64 8.55 -9.23
C PRO A 21 -8.65 9.13 -10.22
N LYS A 22 -8.50 10.40 -10.59
CA LYS A 22 -9.39 11.08 -11.55
C LYS A 22 -9.41 10.41 -12.94
N VAL A 23 -8.27 9.94 -13.42
CA VAL A 23 -8.19 9.25 -14.72
C VAL A 23 -8.73 7.84 -14.58
N LEU A 24 -8.41 7.14 -13.49
CA LEU A 24 -8.90 5.80 -13.20
C LEU A 24 -10.42 5.77 -13.09
N ASP A 25 -11.05 6.72 -12.42
CA ASP A 25 -12.51 6.86 -12.34
C ASP A 25 -13.15 6.99 -13.74
N THR A 26 -12.45 7.64 -14.69
CA THR A 26 -12.91 7.73 -16.08
C THR A 26 -12.81 6.40 -16.81
N ILE A 27 -11.71 5.67 -16.62
CA ILE A 27 -11.48 4.35 -17.25
C ILE A 27 -12.47 3.31 -16.74
N LEU A 28 -12.74 3.32 -15.44
CA LEU A 28 -13.64 2.35 -14.78
C LEU A 28 -15.13 2.65 -15.01
N LYS A 29 -15.46 3.81 -15.57
CA LYS A 29 -16.82 4.20 -15.86
C LYS A 29 -17.37 3.35 -17.01
N SER A 30 -18.09 2.28 -16.67
CA SER A 30 -18.71 1.38 -17.65
C SER A 30 -20.16 1.81 -17.94
N GLN A 31 -20.57 1.67 -19.21
CA GLN A 31 -21.97 1.76 -19.63
C GLN A 31 -22.65 0.37 -19.70
N ILE A 32 -21.86 -0.69 -19.48
CA ILE A 32 -22.38 -2.05 -19.44
C ILE A 32 -22.95 -2.29 -18.04
N PRO A 33 -24.21 -2.73 -17.92
CA PRO A 33 -24.78 -3.11 -16.62
C PRO A 33 -23.89 -4.15 -15.96
N GLY A 34 -23.53 -3.92 -14.68
CA GLY A 34 -22.79 -4.89 -13.90
C GLY A 34 -23.56 -6.21 -13.75
N PHE A 35 -22.85 -7.32 -13.76
CA PHE A 35 -23.43 -8.60 -13.36
C PHE A 35 -23.72 -8.55 -11.85
N ASN A 36 -24.99 -8.78 -11.49
CA ASN A 36 -25.37 -8.84 -10.08
C ASN A 36 -25.04 -10.23 -9.54
N ASP A 37 -23.85 -10.36 -8.94
CA ASP A 37 -23.39 -11.58 -8.31
C ASP A 37 -23.71 -11.53 -6.81
N PRO A 38 -24.65 -12.36 -6.32
CA PRO A 38 -25.01 -12.37 -4.90
C PRO A 38 -23.89 -12.90 -3.98
N THR A 39 -22.86 -13.53 -4.55
CA THR A 39 -21.70 -14.03 -3.79
C THR A 39 -20.58 -13.00 -3.67
N LEU A 40 -20.60 -11.93 -4.46
CA LEU A 40 -19.61 -10.86 -4.39
C LEU A 40 -19.88 -9.98 -3.17
N ILE A 41 -19.05 -10.12 -2.13
CA ILE A 41 -19.16 -9.37 -0.87
C ILE A 41 -18.47 -8.01 -0.97
N VAL A 42 -17.25 -7.98 -1.53
CA VAL A 42 -16.46 -6.76 -1.76
C VAL A 42 -16.07 -6.69 -3.23
N GLY A 43 -16.36 -5.56 -3.87
CA GLY A 43 -16.06 -5.33 -5.29
C GLY A 43 -15.61 -3.89 -5.55
N ASN A 44 -15.65 -3.44 -6.80
CA ASN A 44 -15.11 -2.13 -7.21
C ASN A 44 -15.82 -0.90 -6.61
N SER A 45 -17.01 -1.07 -6.02
CA SER A 45 -17.83 0.07 -5.54
C SER A 45 -17.23 0.76 -4.32
N SER A 46 -16.57 0.00 -3.44
CA SER A 46 -15.95 0.49 -2.21
C SER A 46 -14.51 0.97 -2.40
N LYS A 47 -13.89 0.70 -3.56
CA LYS A 47 -12.46 0.98 -3.81
C LYS A 47 -11.56 0.32 -2.76
N ASP A 48 -11.93 -0.87 -2.32
CA ASP A 48 -11.19 -1.67 -1.35
C ASP A 48 -9.93 -2.30 -1.95
N ASP A 49 -9.07 -2.82 -1.09
CA ASP A 49 -7.76 -3.37 -1.48
C ASP A 49 -7.89 -4.64 -2.34
N ALA A 50 -8.97 -5.44 -2.15
CA ALA A 50 -9.17 -6.66 -2.92
C ALA A 50 -10.67 -6.99 -3.10
N ALA A 51 -10.96 -7.83 -4.09
CA ALA A 51 -12.29 -8.43 -4.24
C ALA A 51 -12.48 -9.59 -3.27
N VAL A 52 -13.68 -9.73 -2.70
CA VAL A 52 -14.04 -10.86 -1.82
C VAL A 52 -15.32 -11.53 -2.32
N VAL A 53 -15.24 -12.84 -2.53
CA VAL A 53 -16.37 -13.68 -2.96
C VAL A 53 -16.68 -14.71 -1.88
N ASP A 54 -17.93 -14.79 -1.45
CA ASP A 54 -18.43 -15.82 -0.53
C ASP A 54 -18.43 -17.20 -1.22
N ILE A 55 -17.74 -18.17 -0.62
CA ILE A 55 -17.69 -19.55 -1.10
C ILE A 55 -18.51 -20.52 -0.24
N GLY A 56 -19.31 -19.99 0.67
CA GLY A 56 -20.09 -20.74 1.64
C GLY A 56 -19.33 -21.09 2.90
N ASN A 57 -20.02 -21.68 3.85
CA ASN A 57 -19.48 -22.10 5.16
C ASN A 57 -18.80 -20.99 5.96
N GLY A 58 -19.23 -19.73 5.79
CA GLY A 58 -18.66 -18.58 6.47
C GLY A 58 -17.25 -18.18 6.01
N GLN A 59 -16.85 -18.60 4.80
CA GLN A 59 -15.54 -18.31 4.21
C GLN A 59 -15.67 -17.50 2.92
N GLY A 60 -14.75 -16.56 2.73
CA GLY A 60 -14.59 -15.83 1.48
C GLY A 60 -13.23 -16.09 0.83
N ILE A 61 -13.19 -16.07 -0.50
CA ILE A 61 -11.95 -15.96 -1.29
C ILE A 61 -11.66 -14.48 -1.47
N VAL A 62 -10.42 -14.10 -1.16
CA VAL A 62 -9.85 -12.79 -1.44
C VAL A 62 -8.98 -12.89 -2.68
N SER A 63 -9.18 -12.02 -3.66
CA SER A 63 -8.40 -12.00 -4.91
C SER A 63 -7.93 -10.58 -5.21
N THR A 64 -6.63 -10.44 -5.38
CA THR A 64 -5.99 -9.18 -5.74
C THR A 64 -4.89 -9.36 -6.76
N THR A 65 -4.47 -8.25 -7.37
CA THR A 65 -3.28 -8.20 -8.21
C THR A 65 -2.62 -6.83 -8.11
N ASP A 66 -1.32 -6.82 -7.85
CA ASP A 66 -0.52 -5.61 -7.89
C ASP A 66 0.82 -5.87 -8.58
N PHE A 67 1.22 -4.95 -9.46
CA PHE A 67 2.46 -5.01 -10.21
C PHE A 67 2.92 -3.60 -10.59
N PHE A 68 4.22 -3.41 -10.70
CA PHE A 68 4.79 -2.11 -11.02
C PHE A 68 6.21 -2.21 -11.61
N MET A 69 6.73 -1.08 -12.01
CA MET A 69 8.09 -0.91 -12.51
C MET A 69 9.10 -0.86 -11.36
N PRO A 70 10.40 -1.15 -11.63
CA PRO A 70 11.43 -1.13 -10.59
C PRO A 70 11.46 0.15 -9.75
N ILE A 71 11.51 -0.03 -8.44
CA ILE A 71 11.63 1.03 -7.45
C ILE A 71 13.02 1.10 -6.83
N VAL A 72 13.77 0.01 -6.91
CA VAL A 72 15.17 -0.12 -6.50
C VAL A 72 15.99 -0.71 -7.63
N ASP A 73 17.31 -0.52 -7.58
CA ASP A 73 18.21 -0.98 -8.63
C ASP A 73 18.53 -2.48 -8.54
N ASP A 74 18.54 -3.06 -7.33
CA ASP A 74 18.83 -4.47 -7.12
C ASP A 74 17.64 -5.36 -7.51
N PRO A 75 17.83 -6.31 -8.48
CA PRO A 75 16.73 -7.11 -9.00
C PRO A 75 16.08 -8.01 -7.96
N PHE A 76 16.87 -8.63 -7.07
CA PHE A 76 16.34 -9.51 -6.04
C PHE A 76 15.47 -8.73 -5.04
N THR A 77 15.95 -7.57 -4.60
CA THR A 77 15.21 -6.67 -3.70
C THR A 77 13.94 -6.12 -4.37
N PHE A 78 14.00 -5.77 -5.68
CA PHE A 78 12.81 -5.36 -6.42
C PHE A 78 11.75 -6.47 -6.43
N GLY A 79 12.14 -7.71 -6.69
CA GLY A 79 11.24 -8.87 -6.63
C GLY A 79 10.61 -9.06 -5.24
N ARG A 80 11.40 -8.90 -4.18
CA ARG A 80 10.89 -8.93 -2.80
C ARG A 80 9.86 -7.86 -2.53
N ILE A 81 10.14 -6.61 -2.91
CA ILE A 81 9.24 -5.48 -2.68
C ILE A 81 7.92 -5.68 -3.43
N ALA A 82 7.98 -6.08 -4.70
CA ALA A 82 6.79 -6.28 -5.50
C ALA A 82 5.88 -7.41 -4.95
N ALA A 83 6.47 -8.50 -4.49
CA ALA A 83 5.72 -9.58 -3.85
C ALA A 83 5.15 -9.17 -2.49
N THR A 84 5.92 -8.43 -1.67
CA THR A 84 5.44 -7.92 -0.37
C THR A 84 4.23 -7.01 -0.55
N ASN A 85 4.28 -6.12 -1.55
CA ASN A 85 3.20 -5.20 -1.87
C ASN A 85 1.94 -5.94 -2.32
N ALA A 86 2.07 -6.88 -3.26
CA ALA A 86 0.91 -7.62 -3.78
C ALA A 86 0.24 -8.53 -2.73
N ILE A 87 1.00 -9.09 -1.78
CA ILE A 87 0.44 -9.90 -0.70
C ILE A 87 -0.22 -9.03 0.38
N SER A 88 0.15 -7.75 0.46
CA SER A 88 -0.34 -6.82 1.49
C SER A 88 -1.84 -6.66 1.48
N ASP A 89 -2.47 -6.56 0.31
CA ASP A 89 -3.92 -6.44 0.15
C ASP A 89 -4.68 -7.57 0.85
N ILE A 90 -4.15 -8.81 0.78
CA ILE A 90 -4.77 -9.95 1.48
C ILE A 90 -4.78 -9.72 2.99
N TYR A 91 -3.66 -9.20 3.54
CA TYR A 91 -3.58 -8.89 4.97
C TYR A 91 -4.42 -7.67 5.37
N ALA A 92 -4.51 -6.66 4.49
CA ALA A 92 -5.34 -5.48 4.70
C ALA A 92 -6.83 -5.85 4.80
N MET A 93 -7.27 -6.82 3.98
CA MET A 93 -8.62 -7.38 4.04
C MET A 93 -8.86 -8.35 5.21
N GLY A 94 -7.86 -8.55 6.09
CA GLY A 94 -7.95 -9.50 7.21
C GLY A 94 -7.73 -10.96 6.82
N GLY A 95 -7.38 -11.21 5.56
CA GLY A 95 -7.23 -12.54 4.98
C GLY A 95 -5.87 -13.19 5.25
N LYS A 96 -5.83 -14.49 4.96
CA LYS A 96 -4.62 -15.30 4.92
C LYS A 96 -4.30 -15.64 3.46
N PRO A 97 -3.13 -15.27 2.92
CA PRO A 97 -2.73 -15.67 1.57
C PRO A 97 -2.57 -17.20 1.49
N ILE A 98 -2.95 -17.80 0.35
CA ILE A 98 -2.86 -19.25 0.12
C ILE A 98 -2.01 -19.61 -1.10
N VAL A 99 -1.97 -18.76 -2.13
CA VAL A 99 -1.19 -18.98 -3.34
C VAL A 99 -0.96 -17.66 -4.07
N ALA A 100 0.16 -17.57 -4.80
CA ALA A 100 0.45 -16.47 -5.69
C ALA A 100 0.87 -16.98 -7.08
N ILE A 101 0.59 -16.18 -8.12
CA ILE A 101 1.09 -16.36 -9.48
C ILE A 101 1.76 -15.07 -9.96
N ALA A 102 2.88 -15.21 -10.68
CA ALA A 102 3.69 -14.07 -11.13
C ALA A 102 3.11 -13.38 -12.37
N ILE A 103 3.25 -12.06 -12.42
CA ILE A 103 3.06 -11.24 -13.61
C ILE A 103 4.41 -10.64 -13.95
N LEU A 104 4.96 -10.96 -15.14
CA LEU A 104 6.26 -10.49 -15.58
C LEU A 104 6.19 -9.87 -16.97
N GLY A 105 6.47 -8.58 -17.08
CA GLY A 105 6.84 -7.92 -18.33
C GLY A 105 8.36 -7.72 -18.33
N TRP A 106 9.05 -8.16 -19.39
CA TRP A 106 10.50 -8.08 -19.42
C TRP A 106 11.05 -7.69 -20.79
N PRO A 107 11.95 -6.70 -20.88
CA PRO A 107 12.55 -6.28 -22.15
C PRO A 107 13.72 -7.21 -22.52
N ILE A 108 13.42 -8.38 -23.09
CA ILE A 108 14.35 -9.48 -23.32
C ILE A 108 15.54 -9.12 -24.23
N ASN A 109 15.40 -8.07 -25.05
CA ASN A 109 16.46 -7.60 -25.94
C ASN A 109 17.42 -6.60 -25.26
N THR A 110 17.11 -6.11 -24.06
CA THR A 110 17.89 -5.08 -23.35
C THR A 110 18.37 -5.52 -21.99
N LEU A 111 17.64 -6.41 -21.33
CA LEU A 111 17.98 -6.95 -20.02
C LEU A 111 18.15 -8.47 -20.06
N PRO A 112 19.24 -9.02 -19.51
CA PRO A 112 19.47 -10.47 -19.46
C PRO A 112 18.37 -11.22 -18.70
N ALA A 113 18.12 -12.47 -19.10
CA ALA A 113 17.15 -13.36 -18.44
C ALA A 113 17.56 -13.69 -16.99
N GLU A 114 18.84 -13.72 -16.69
CA GLU A 114 19.40 -13.97 -15.37
C GLU A 114 19.03 -12.86 -14.37
N VAL A 115 18.81 -11.63 -14.87
CA VAL A 115 18.31 -10.51 -14.04
C VAL A 115 16.83 -10.70 -13.74
N ALA A 116 16.02 -11.15 -14.71
CA ALA A 116 14.62 -11.54 -14.47
C ALA A 116 14.51 -12.69 -13.48
N GLN A 117 15.42 -13.68 -13.56
CA GLN A 117 15.50 -14.79 -12.60
C GLN A 117 15.68 -14.28 -11.18
N GLN A 118 16.57 -13.31 -10.94
CA GLN A 118 16.78 -12.71 -9.62
C GLN A 118 15.51 -12.01 -9.10
N VAL A 119 14.76 -11.32 -9.98
CA VAL A 119 13.46 -10.72 -9.61
C VAL A 119 12.46 -11.78 -9.15
N ILE A 120 12.33 -12.87 -9.92
CA ILE A 120 11.44 -14.01 -9.57
C ILE A 120 11.88 -14.66 -8.25
N ASP A 121 13.18 -14.83 -8.04
CA ASP A 121 13.70 -15.44 -6.81
C ASP A 121 13.44 -14.56 -5.59
N GLY A 122 13.52 -13.23 -5.74
CA GLY A 122 13.09 -12.28 -4.72
C GLY A 122 11.60 -12.44 -4.36
N GLY A 123 10.74 -12.57 -5.38
CA GLY A 123 9.31 -12.85 -5.19
C GLY A 123 9.04 -14.19 -4.51
N ARG A 124 9.76 -15.26 -4.89
CA ARG A 124 9.66 -16.56 -4.24
C ARG A 124 10.06 -16.54 -2.77
N GLN A 125 11.11 -15.78 -2.46
CA GLN A 125 11.56 -15.63 -1.07
C GLN A 125 10.45 -15.06 -0.19
N VAL A 126 9.78 -14.00 -0.64
CA VAL A 126 8.67 -13.38 0.11
C VAL A 126 7.45 -14.30 0.19
N CYS A 127 7.10 -15.00 -0.89
CA CYS A 127 6.05 -16.01 -0.85
C CYS A 127 6.35 -17.09 0.21
N HIS A 128 7.59 -17.56 0.28
CA HIS A 128 8.03 -18.51 1.31
C HIS A 128 7.92 -17.91 2.73
N GLU A 129 8.34 -16.65 2.91
CA GLU A 129 8.17 -15.92 4.17
C GLU A 129 6.70 -15.76 4.56
N ALA A 130 5.81 -15.59 3.58
CA ALA A 130 4.36 -15.54 3.78
C ALA A 130 3.73 -16.92 4.04
N GLY A 131 4.48 -18.02 3.83
CA GLY A 131 4.01 -19.38 3.98
C GLY A 131 3.17 -19.88 2.79
N ILE A 132 3.39 -19.33 1.58
CA ILE A 132 2.67 -19.70 0.35
C ILE A 132 3.64 -20.05 -0.78
N SER A 133 3.12 -20.71 -1.82
CA SER A 133 3.88 -20.98 -3.04
C SER A 133 3.68 -19.89 -4.09
N LEU A 134 4.77 -19.50 -4.77
CA LEU A 134 4.69 -18.87 -6.08
C LEU A 134 4.52 -20.00 -7.12
N ALA A 135 3.27 -20.26 -7.54
CA ALA A 135 2.86 -21.51 -8.19
C ALA A 135 2.82 -21.44 -9.72
N GLY A 136 3.31 -20.35 -10.31
CA GLY A 136 3.30 -20.16 -11.75
C GLY A 136 3.15 -18.67 -12.10
N GLY A 137 2.61 -18.38 -13.28
CA GLY A 137 2.38 -17.01 -13.71
C GLY A 137 2.34 -16.86 -15.22
N HIS A 138 2.39 -15.61 -15.68
CA HIS A 138 2.44 -15.24 -17.09
C HIS A 138 3.55 -14.23 -17.35
N SER A 139 4.23 -14.36 -18.50
CA SER A 139 5.29 -13.44 -18.91
C SER A 139 5.11 -12.98 -20.35
N ILE A 140 5.46 -11.72 -20.57
CA ILE A 140 5.44 -11.12 -21.92
C ILE A 140 6.75 -10.36 -22.17
N ASP A 141 7.14 -10.24 -23.44
CA ASP A 141 8.14 -9.26 -23.88
C ASP A 141 7.51 -7.86 -23.76
N ALA A 142 8.10 -6.99 -22.97
CA ALA A 142 7.60 -5.65 -22.68
C ALA A 142 8.73 -4.63 -22.83
N PRO A 143 8.42 -3.35 -23.18
CA PRO A 143 9.44 -2.33 -23.36
C PRO A 143 10.18 -1.94 -22.07
N GLU A 144 9.57 -2.19 -20.93
CA GLU A 144 10.11 -1.88 -19.60
C GLU A 144 9.89 -3.07 -18.64
N PRO A 145 10.77 -3.28 -17.64
CA PRO A 145 10.58 -4.33 -16.66
C PRO A 145 9.36 -4.00 -15.78
N ILE A 146 8.48 -4.99 -15.65
CA ILE A 146 7.29 -4.96 -14.79
C ILE A 146 7.26 -6.29 -14.04
N PHE A 147 7.04 -6.23 -12.73
CA PHE A 147 6.86 -7.43 -11.92
C PHE A 147 5.84 -7.20 -10.82
N GLY A 148 5.11 -8.24 -10.50
CA GLY A 148 4.19 -8.32 -9.40
C GLY A 148 3.51 -9.68 -9.34
N LEU A 149 2.48 -9.77 -8.51
CA LEU A 149 1.75 -11.02 -8.30
C LEU A 149 0.24 -10.79 -8.43
N ALA A 150 -0.45 -11.82 -8.87
CA ALA A 150 -1.84 -12.02 -8.49
C ALA A 150 -1.87 -12.99 -7.30
N VAL A 151 -2.55 -12.59 -6.23
CA VAL A 151 -2.57 -13.31 -4.96
C VAL A 151 -3.99 -13.72 -4.62
N THR A 152 -4.14 -14.98 -4.21
CA THR A 152 -5.40 -15.49 -3.68
C THR A 152 -5.23 -15.77 -2.19
N GLY A 153 -6.23 -15.35 -1.42
CA GLY A 153 -6.32 -15.60 0.01
C GLY A 153 -7.68 -16.13 0.42
N ILE A 154 -7.81 -16.46 1.68
CA ILE A 154 -9.08 -16.81 2.33
C ILE A 154 -9.28 -15.93 3.54
N VAL A 155 -10.55 -15.62 3.86
CA VAL A 155 -10.93 -14.83 5.03
C VAL A 155 -12.24 -15.37 5.60
N PRO A 156 -12.38 -15.50 6.94
CA PRO A 156 -13.69 -15.66 7.56
C PRO A 156 -14.57 -14.44 7.25
N LEU A 157 -15.83 -14.64 6.85
CA LEU A 157 -16.71 -13.52 6.45
C LEU A 157 -16.92 -12.49 7.56
N ASP A 158 -16.87 -12.90 8.82
CA ASP A 158 -16.98 -12.04 10.01
C ASP A 158 -15.68 -11.31 10.37
N ALA A 159 -14.56 -11.69 9.76
CA ALA A 159 -13.24 -11.06 9.94
C ALA A 159 -12.83 -10.16 8.77
N ILE A 160 -13.66 -10.01 7.74
CA ILE A 160 -13.38 -9.10 6.62
C ILE A 160 -13.21 -7.68 7.16
N LYS A 161 -12.11 -7.03 6.79
CA LYS A 161 -11.88 -5.60 7.03
C LYS A 161 -11.98 -4.87 5.71
N GLN A 162 -12.75 -3.81 5.71
CA GLN A 162 -12.95 -2.92 4.58
C GLN A 162 -12.44 -1.53 4.93
N ASN A 163 -12.16 -0.73 3.93
CA ASN A 163 -11.70 0.63 4.13
C ASN A 163 -12.85 1.63 4.38
N ASP A 164 -14.10 1.24 4.18
CA ASP A 164 -15.29 2.10 4.23
C ASP A 164 -16.19 1.87 5.47
N THR A 165 -15.63 1.27 6.52
CA THR A 165 -16.38 0.88 7.73
C THR A 165 -15.89 1.54 9.04
N ALA A 166 -15.08 2.60 8.93
CA ALA A 166 -14.57 3.36 10.08
C ALA A 166 -15.73 4.06 10.84
N LYS A 167 -15.59 4.17 12.15
CA LYS A 167 -16.61 4.76 13.03
C LYS A 167 -16.11 5.99 13.76
N VAL A 168 -16.99 6.93 14.00
CA VAL A 168 -16.70 8.13 14.82
C VAL A 168 -16.19 7.70 16.19
N GLY A 169 -15.04 8.21 16.57
CA GLY A 169 -14.37 7.89 17.83
C GLY A 169 -13.24 6.90 17.70
N ASP A 170 -13.09 6.23 16.55
CA ASP A 170 -11.96 5.33 16.30
C ASP A 170 -10.63 6.08 16.40
N THR A 171 -9.64 5.42 16.99
CA THR A 171 -8.25 5.86 16.99
C THR A 171 -7.55 5.32 15.73
N LEU A 172 -6.73 6.17 15.09
CA LEU A 172 -5.96 5.80 13.90
C LEU A 172 -4.53 5.41 14.25
N TYR A 173 -4.07 4.32 13.64
CA TYR A 173 -2.71 3.80 13.75
C TYR A 173 -2.11 3.53 12.37
N LEU A 174 -0.78 3.68 12.24
CA LEU A 174 -0.03 3.35 11.03
C LEU A 174 1.12 2.39 11.38
N THR A 175 1.19 1.23 10.72
CA THR A 175 2.11 0.16 11.11
C THR A 175 3.52 0.27 10.54
N LYS A 176 3.75 1.10 9.51
CA LYS A 176 5.08 1.38 8.96
C LYS A 176 5.27 2.88 8.77
N PRO A 177 6.52 3.38 8.81
CA PRO A 177 6.82 4.79 8.59
C PRO A 177 6.60 5.22 7.15
N LEU A 178 6.33 6.53 6.96
CA LEU A 178 6.19 7.21 5.68
C LEU A 178 7.55 7.72 5.17
N GLY A 179 7.64 8.02 3.87
CA GLY A 179 8.83 8.61 3.25
C GLY A 179 9.47 7.73 2.17
N ILE A 180 8.83 6.63 1.80
CA ILE A 180 9.32 5.69 0.77
C ILE A 180 9.57 6.40 -0.56
N GLY A 181 8.59 7.18 -1.04
CA GLY A 181 8.70 7.88 -2.30
C GLY A 181 9.82 8.93 -2.29
N ILE A 182 10.02 9.62 -1.17
CA ILE A 182 11.07 10.62 -0.99
C ILE A 182 12.46 9.96 -1.08
N LEU A 183 12.70 8.88 -0.32
CA LEU A 183 13.99 8.18 -0.30
C LEU A 183 14.29 7.50 -1.65
N THR A 184 13.31 6.86 -2.27
CA THR A 184 13.49 6.21 -3.57
C THR A 184 13.68 7.24 -4.70
N THR A 185 13.09 8.43 -4.57
CA THR A 185 13.39 9.56 -5.46
C THR A 185 14.82 10.05 -5.26
N ALA A 186 15.33 10.10 -4.03
CA ALA A 186 16.71 10.43 -3.75
C ALA A 186 17.68 9.41 -4.39
N GLN A 187 17.35 8.10 -4.31
CA GLN A 187 18.11 7.06 -4.99
C GLN A 187 18.12 7.25 -6.52
N LYS A 188 16.95 7.45 -7.14
CA LYS A 188 16.84 7.65 -8.60
C LYS A 188 17.61 8.88 -9.06
N LYS A 189 17.66 9.95 -8.26
CA LYS A 189 18.43 11.17 -8.53
C LYS A 189 19.93 11.04 -8.20
N GLY A 190 20.39 9.91 -7.67
CA GLY A 190 21.78 9.70 -7.27
C GLY A 190 22.21 10.57 -6.06
N LYS A 191 21.26 10.97 -5.24
CA LYS A 191 21.46 11.79 -4.02
C LYS A 191 21.43 10.97 -2.73
N LEU A 192 20.94 9.73 -2.78
CA LEU A 192 20.85 8.86 -1.61
C LEU A 192 22.26 8.49 -1.14
N LYS A 193 22.54 8.72 0.15
CA LYS A 193 23.83 8.37 0.75
C LYS A 193 23.92 6.86 0.97
N PRO A 194 25.12 6.24 0.87
CA PRO A 194 25.29 4.81 1.06
C PRO A 194 24.75 4.27 2.38
N GLU A 195 24.92 5.00 3.48
CA GLU A 195 24.42 4.64 4.80
C GLU A 195 22.89 4.62 4.91
N HIS A 196 22.17 5.24 3.98
CA HIS A 196 20.71 5.33 3.96
C HIS A 196 20.05 4.37 2.93
N GLU A 197 20.85 3.64 2.14
CA GLU A 197 20.36 2.81 1.04
C GLU A 197 19.36 1.73 1.48
N GLN A 198 19.43 1.26 2.72
CA GLN A 198 18.58 0.21 3.23
C GLN A 198 17.32 0.70 3.95
N LEU A 199 17.16 2.01 4.22
CA LEU A 199 16.02 2.54 4.97
C LEU A 199 14.68 2.21 4.29
N ALA A 200 14.50 2.59 3.04
CA ALA A 200 13.29 2.30 2.27
C ALA A 200 13.13 0.80 1.94
N PRO A 201 14.15 0.08 1.43
CA PRO A 201 14.02 -1.36 1.15
C PRO A 201 13.62 -2.20 2.37
N ASN A 202 14.18 -1.93 3.57
CA ASN A 202 13.82 -2.64 4.79
C ASN A 202 12.33 -2.47 5.13
N ALA A 203 11.80 -1.25 5.04
CA ALA A 203 10.38 -0.99 5.26
C ALA A 203 9.50 -1.67 4.19
N MET A 204 9.88 -1.56 2.90
CA MET A 204 9.13 -2.14 1.79
C MET A 204 9.12 -3.68 1.77
N CYS A 205 10.18 -4.34 2.24
CA CYS A 205 10.26 -5.80 2.31
C CYS A 205 9.60 -6.41 3.54
N THR A 206 9.04 -5.61 4.45
CA THR A 206 8.35 -6.09 5.64
C THR A 206 6.90 -6.43 5.31
N LEU A 207 6.49 -7.70 5.53
CA LEU A 207 5.10 -8.15 5.31
C LEU A 207 4.13 -7.56 6.34
N ASN A 208 2.94 -7.19 5.90
CA ASN A 208 1.85 -6.71 6.74
C ASN A 208 1.04 -7.84 7.42
N LYS A 209 1.68 -8.96 7.78
CA LYS A 209 1.04 -10.16 8.39
C LYS A 209 0.18 -9.85 9.62
N ILE A 210 0.52 -8.79 10.34
CA ILE A 210 -0.20 -8.37 11.54
C ILE A 210 -1.67 -8.03 11.25
N GLY A 211 -1.99 -7.64 10.01
CA GLY A 211 -3.35 -7.35 9.57
C GLY A 211 -4.31 -8.52 9.80
N GLN A 212 -3.85 -9.76 9.58
CA GLN A 212 -4.65 -10.94 9.86
C GLN A 212 -5.05 -11.04 11.34
N ARG A 213 -4.11 -10.75 12.27
CA ARG A 213 -4.40 -10.76 13.71
C ARG A 213 -5.28 -9.58 14.14
N PHE A 214 -5.07 -8.41 13.54
CA PHE A 214 -5.91 -7.24 13.80
C PHE A 214 -7.36 -7.48 13.36
N ALA A 215 -7.56 -8.22 12.28
CA ALA A 215 -8.87 -8.54 11.75
C ALA A 215 -9.72 -9.43 12.70
N GLU A 216 -9.09 -10.18 13.60
CA GLU A 216 -9.77 -10.98 14.62
C GLU A 216 -10.42 -10.10 15.73
N LEU A 217 -10.02 -8.83 15.81
CA LEU A 217 -10.54 -7.89 16.80
C LEU A 217 -11.84 -7.23 16.29
N PRO A 218 -12.96 -7.38 16.99
CA PRO A 218 -14.24 -6.81 16.56
C PRO A 218 -14.26 -5.28 16.56
N GLY A 219 -13.41 -4.63 17.36
CA GLY A 219 -13.28 -3.18 17.40
C GLY A 219 -12.30 -2.61 16.36
N VAL A 220 -11.62 -3.42 15.56
CA VAL A 220 -10.95 -2.93 14.35
C VAL A 220 -12.03 -2.79 13.29
N HIS A 221 -12.45 -1.54 13.06
CA HIS A 221 -13.58 -1.25 12.21
C HIS A 221 -13.18 -1.10 10.74
N ALA A 222 -12.07 -0.42 10.43
CA ALA A 222 -11.57 -0.30 9.06
C ALA A 222 -10.05 -0.50 9.01
N MET A 223 -9.59 -1.01 7.89
CA MET A 223 -8.17 -1.24 7.62
C MET A 223 -7.90 -1.18 6.12
N THR A 224 -6.77 -0.60 5.73
CA THR A 224 -6.24 -0.57 4.36
C THR A 224 -4.73 -0.45 4.42
N ASP A 225 -4.00 -0.83 3.38
CA ASP A 225 -2.59 -0.53 3.29
C ASP A 225 -2.34 0.82 2.59
N VAL A 226 -1.27 1.51 3.00
CA VAL A 226 -0.94 2.82 2.45
C VAL A 226 0.04 2.65 1.30
N THR A 227 -0.43 2.91 0.07
CA THR A 227 0.37 2.74 -1.15
C THR A 227 0.44 4.03 -2.00
N GLY A 228 0.22 3.93 -3.29
CA GLY A 228 0.52 4.96 -4.28
C GLY A 228 -0.17 6.31 -4.10
N PHE A 229 -1.31 6.36 -3.43
CA PHE A 229 -2.03 7.61 -3.17
C PHE A 229 -1.54 8.36 -1.92
N GLY A 230 -0.58 7.77 -1.17
CA GLY A 230 -0.06 8.33 0.07
C GLY A 230 -1.05 8.24 1.23
N LEU A 231 -0.60 8.59 2.44
CA LEU A 231 -1.45 8.51 3.63
C LEU A 231 -2.73 9.35 3.46
N ALA A 232 -2.62 10.57 2.91
CA ALA A 232 -3.78 11.43 2.72
C ALA A 232 -4.82 10.83 1.78
N GLY A 233 -4.39 10.18 0.69
CA GLY A 233 -5.30 9.55 -0.27
C GLY A 233 -6.06 8.37 0.31
N HIS A 234 -5.36 7.43 0.96
CA HIS A 234 -5.99 6.25 1.57
C HIS A 234 -6.87 6.60 2.77
N LEU A 235 -6.45 7.56 3.61
CA LEU A 235 -7.31 8.05 4.69
C LEU A 235 -8.55 8.78 4.14
N LEU A 236 -8.42 9.49 3.02
CA LEU A 236 -9.56 10.13 2.36
C LEU A 236 -10.55 9.08 1.83
N GLU A 237 -10.08 8.01 1.19
CA GLU A 237 -10.93 6.89 0.75
C GLU A 237 -11.67 6.28 1.94
N MET A 238 -10.99 6.04 3.07
CA MET A 238 -11.60 5.57 4.31
C MET A 238 -12.67 6.54 4.82
N CYS A 239 -12.39 7.83 4.87
CA CYS A 239 -13.34 8.84 5.34
C CYS A 239 -14.56 8.99 4.42
N GLU A 240 -14.35 9.01 3.11
CA GLU A 240 -15.44 9.13 2.12
C GLU A 240 -16.35 7.91 2.15
N GLY A 241 -15.77 6.71 2.14
CA GLY A 241 -16.51 5.44 2.18
C GLY A 241 -17.33 5.30 3.46
N SER A 242 -16.77 5.69 4.59
CA SER A 242 -17.42 5.62 5.90
C SER A 242 -18.33 6.81 6.24
N ASN A 243 -18.38 7.85 5.38
CA ASN A 243 -19.09 9.10 5.62
C ASN A 243 -18.69 9.78 6.95
N VAL A 244 -17.40 9.88 7.19
CA VAL A 244 -16.78 10.47 8.39
C VAL A 244 -15.67 11.45 8.00
N SER A 245 -15.06 12.11 8.98
CA SER A 245 -13.83 12.88 8.82
C SER A 245 -12.72 12.34 9.75
N ALA A 246 -11.49 12.76 9.53
CA ALA A 246 -10.37 12.42 10.39
C ALA A 246 -9.62 13.67 10.84
N ARG A 247 -9.12 13.63 12.08
CA ARG A 247 -8.18 14.60 12.62
C ARG A 247 -6.85 13.90 12.89
N LEU A 248 -5.80 14.31 12.18
CA LEU A 248 -4.44 13.78 12.31
C LEU A 248 -3.54 14.71 13.11
N ASP A 249 -2.71 14.13 13.96
CA ASP A 249 -1.55 14.81 14.55
C ASP A 249 -0.32 14.57 13.65
N PHE A 250 0.11 15.59 12.95
CA PHE A 250 1.23 15.49 12.02
C PHE A 250 2.54 15.10 12.71
N LYS A 251 2.74 15.53 13.96
CA LYS A 251 3.95 15.21 14.75
C LYS A 251 3.98 13.75 15.21
N ALA A 252 2.82 13.11 15.30
CA ALA A 252 2.72 11.70 15.68
C ALA A 252 2.94 10.72 14.51
N LEU A 253 3.04 11.22 13.27
CA LEU A 253 3.26 10.36 12.11
C LEU A 253 4.63 9.70 12.17
N PRO A 254 4.72 8.37 12.05
CA PRO A 254 6.00 7.70 11.94
C PRO A 254 6.64 8.01 10.57
N LEU A 255 7.86 8.51 10.58
CA LEU A 255 8.64 8.82 9.39
C LEU A 255 9.89 7.94 9.34
N LEU A 256 10.33 7.58 8.14
CA LEU A 256 11.66 7.01 7.92
C LEU A 256 12.71 8.06 8.31
N ASP A 257 13.83 7.59 8.80
CA ASP A 257 14.97 8.46 9.08
C ASP A 257 15.37 9.24 7.81
N GLU A 258 15.86 10.45 7.99
CA GLU A 258 16.38 11.31 6.93
C GLU A 258 15.35 11.85 5.91
N VAL A 259 14.05 11.63 6.10
CA VAL A 259 13.00 12.16 5.19
C VAL A 259 13.15 13.69 5.03
N ASP A 260 13.29 14.42 6.13
CA ASP A 260 13.43 15.88 6.08
C ASP A 260 14.71 16.35 5.37
N TYR A 261 15.81 15.61 5.54
CA TYR A 261 17.05 15.89 4.83
C TYR A 261 16.85 15.79 3.31
N TYR A 262 16.22 14.71 2.84
CA TYR A 262 15.99 14.50 1.40
C TYR A 262 14.90 15.42 0.83
N LEU A 263 13.92 15.83 1.63
CA LEU A 263 12.98 16.88 1.22
C LEU A 263 13.71 18.22 0.99
N ALA A 264 14.62 18.61 1.89
CA ALA A 264 15.43 19.83 1.73
C ALA A 264 16.33 19.76 0.47
N GLU A 265 16.79 18.55 0.10
CA GLU A 265 17.52 18.29 -1.15
C GLU A 265 16.61 18.27 -2.42
N GLY A 266 15.33 18.54 -2.27
CA GLY A 266 14.35 18.58 -3.37
C GLY A 266 13.97 17.20 -3.91
N CYS A 267 14.06 16.15 -3.09
CA CYS A 267 13.71 14.79 -3.49
C CYS A 267 12.20 14.52 -3.32
N VAL A 268 11.36 15.30 -3.98
CA VAL A 268 9.92 15.11 -4.01
C VAL A 268 9.52 14.30 -5.24
N PRO A 269 8.78 13.16 -5.09
CA PRO A 269 8.26 12.41 -6.22
C PRO A 269 7.26 13.20 -7.05
N GLY A 270 7.25 12.99 -8.36
CA GLY A 270 6.20 13.57 -9.20
C GLY A 270 4.79 13.06 -8.86
N GLY A 271 4.69 11.87 -8.27
CA GLY A 271 3.45 11.30 -7.75
C GLY A 271 2.82 12.13 -6.64
N THR A 272 3.62 12.72 -5.77
CA THR A 272 3.16 13.58 -4.66
C THR A 272 2.30 14.75 -5.14
N LEU A 273 2.76 15.46 -6.17
CA LEU A 273 2.01 16.59 -6.73
C LEU A 273 0.73 16.13 -7.43
N ARG A 274 0.80 15.04 -8.21
CA ARG A 274 -0.39 14.46 -8.86
C ARG A 274 -1.44 13.99 -7.85
N ASN A 275 -1.01 13.42 -6.74
CA ASN A 275 -1.86 13.03 -5.63
C ASN A 275 -2.57 14.27 -5.06
N HIS A 276 -1.81 15.28 -4.66
CA HIS A 276 -2.36 16.52 -4.12
C HIS A 276 -3.31 17.21 -5.12
N ASP A 277 -2.97 17.30 -6.41
CA ASP A 277 -3.82 17.88 -7.45
C ASP A 277 -5.16 17.13 -7.59
N SER A 278 -5.14 15.81 -7.34
CA SER A 278 -6.34 14.97 -7.46
C SER A 278 -7.33 15.17 -6.30
N TYR A 279 -6.84 15.28 -5.06
CA TYR A 279 -7.70 15.26 -3.88
C TYR A 279 -7.41 16.34 -2.82
N GLY A 280 -6.39 17.18 -3.00
CA GLY A 280 -5.97 18.17 -2.01
C GLY A 280 -7.06 19.19 -1.64
N HIS A 281 -8.04 19.41 -2.53
CA HIS A 281 -9.19 20.29 -2.27
C HIS A 281 -10.14 19.76 -1.18
N LYS A 282 -10.04 18.47 -0.80
CA LYS A 282 -10.80 17.81 0.27
C LYS A 282 -10.08 17.80 1.61
N LEU A 283 -8.84 18.27 1.64
CA LEU A 283 -7.99 18.37 2.83
C LEU A 283 -7.98 19.81 3.36
N ASP A 284 -7.51 20.01 4.59
CA ASP A 284 -7.09 21.32 5.05
C ASP A 284 -5.94 21.88 4.20
N ALA A 285 -5.75 23.19 4.26
CA ALA A 285 -4.61 23.82 3.59
C ALA A 285 -3.29 23.32 4.20
N LEU A 286 -2.41 22.79 3.36
CA LEU A 286 -1.15 22.19 3.75
C LEU A 286 0.03 23.11 3.38
N ASP A 287 1.00 23.23 4.27
CA ASP A 287 2.31 23.72 3.89
C ASP A 287 3.05 22.69 3.01
N ASP A 288 4.15 23.09 2.40
CA ASP A 288 4.89 22.25 1.46
C ASP A 288 5.43 20.98 2.10
N ARG A 289 5.93 21.04 3.36
CA ARG A 289 6.46 19.88 4.06
C ARG A 289 5.35 18.88 4.36
N THR A 290 4.26 19.34 4.93
CA THR A 290 3.09 18.51 5.27
C THR A 290 2.50 17.88 4.02
N ARG A 291 2.29 18.66 2.96
CA ARG A 291 1.83 18.15 1.66
C ARG A 291 2.76 17.05 1.12
N ASN A 292 4.06 17.32 1.12
CA ASN A 292 5.04 16.40 0.53
C ASN A 292 5.14 15.07 1.30
N ILE A 293 4.86 15.05 2.59
CA ILE A 293 4.83 13.82 3.40
C ILE A 293 3.48 13.11 3.28
N MET A 294 2.37 13.85 3.43
CA MET A 294 1.04 13.27 3.43
C MET A 294 0.63 12.68 2.08
N CYS A 295 1.09 13.29 0.99
CA CYS A 295 0.80 12.86 -0.38
C CYS A 295 1.94 12.04 -1.00
N ASP A 296 3.01 11.70 -0.23
CA ASP A 296 4.13 10.89 -0.71
C ASP A 296 3.67 9.49 -1.11
N PRO A 297 3.83 9.07 -2.38
CA PRO A 297 3.48 7.72 -2.77
C PRO A 297 4.29 6.70 -1.97
N GLN A 298 3.61 5.79 -1.29
CA GLN A 298 4.26 4.66 -0.64
C GLN A 298 4.22 3.44 -1.57
N THR A 299 5.21 2.59 -1.47
CA THR A 299 5.23 1.26 -2.08
C THR A 299 5.41 0.26 -0.96
N SER A 300 4.54 -0.73 -0.87
CA SER A 300 4.53 -1.67 0.24
C SER A 300 4.52 -0.97 1.61
N GLY A 301 3.66 0.04 1.75
CA GLY A 301 3.53 0.79 3.00
C GLY A 301 2.87 -0.01 4.11
N GLY A 302 2.64 0.64 5.24
CA GLY A 302 2.00 0.04 6.41
C GLY A 302 0.49 0.03 6.32
N LEU A 303 -0.13 -0.73 7.23
CA LEU A 303 -1.58 -0.70 7.41
C LEU A 303 -1.99 0.57 8.14
N LEU A 304 -2.99 1.27 7.60
CA LEU A 304 -3.77 2.28 8.28
C LEU A 304 -4.96 1.59 8.93
N VAL A 305 -5.05 1.68 10.24
CA VAL A 305 -6.04 0.95 11.04
C VAL A 305 -6.89 1.93 11.83
N ALA A 306 -8.22 1.81 11.73
CA ALA A 306 -9.18 2.51 12.56
C ALA A 306 -9.75 1.54 13.60
N VAL A 307 -9.53 1.84 14.89
CA VAL A 307 -9.89 0.94 15.99
C VAL A 307 -10.67 1.68 17.09
N GLY A 308 -11.77 1.08 17.52
CA GLY A 308 -12.55 1.50 18.68
C GLY A 308 -11.84 1.21 20.01
N LYS A 309 -12.21 1.97 21.03
CA LYS A 309 -11.61 1.89 22.37
C LYS A 309 -11.67 0.50 23.00
N GLU A 310 -12.68 -0.29 22.67
CA GLU A 310 -12.92 -1.64 23.18
C GLU A 310 -11.84 -2.63 22.78
N SER A 311 -11.19 -2.45 21.61
CA SER A 311 -10.12 -3.34 21.11
C SER A 311 -8.74 -2.67 21.06
N GLU A 312 -8.62 -1.40 21.39
CA GLU A 312 -7.37 -0.62 21.27
C GLU A 312 -6.24 -1.21 22.12
N ALA A 313 -6.51 -1.58 23.37
CA ALA A 313 -5.49 -2.16 24.25
C ALA A 313 -4.99 -3.52 23.75
N GLU A 314 -5.87 -4.35 23.18
CA GLU A 314 -5.52 -5.65 22.61
C GLU A 314 -4.75 -5.49 21.30
N LEU A 315 -5.16 -4.57 20.43
CA LEU A 315 -4.42 -4.22 19.22
C LEU A 315 -2.97 -3.82 19.57
N LEU A 316 -2.77 -2.96 20.56
CA LEU A 316 -1.43 -2.54 20.99
C LEU A 316 -0.63 -3.68 21.62
N ALA A 317 -1.30 -4.64 22.29
CA ALA A 317 -0.62 -5.84 22.78
C ALA A 317 -0.13 -6.72 21.64
N ILE A 318 -0.99 -6.99 20.65
CA ILE A 318 -0.64 -7.75 19.43
C ILE A 318 0.52 -7.07 18.66
N ALA A 319 0.48 -5.74 18.55
CA ALA A 319 1.55 -4.98 17.89
C ALA A 319 2.89 -5.15 18.62
N ARG A 320 2.90 -5.04 19.95
CA ARG A 320 4.14 -5.23 20.76
C ARG A 320 4.70 -6.65 20.65
N GLU A 321 3.84 -7.69 20.66
CA GLU A 321 4.27 -9.08 20.42
C GLU A 321 4.93 -9.26 19.05
N ALA A 322 4.47 -8.51 18.04
CA ALA A 322 5.07 -8.49 16.71
C ALA A 322 6.29 -7.55 16.57
N GLY A 323 6.73 -6.93 17.68
CA GLY A 323 7.88 -6.01 17.69
C GLY A 323 7.55 -4.60 17.15
N LEU A 324 6.26 -4.23 17.03
CA LEU A 324 5.83 -2.91 16.58
C LEU A 324 5.47 -2.02 17.78
N ALA A 325 6.07 -0.83 17.83
CA ALA A 325 5.74 0.22 18.78
C ALA A 325 4.78 1.21 18.11
N LEU A 326 3.47 0.97 18.21
CA LEU A 326 2.46 1.84 17.62
C LEU A 326 2.10 2.99 18.56
N SER A 327 1.96 4.18 17.99
CA SER A 327 1.39 5.36 18.64
C SER A 327 0.18 5.85 17.84
N PRO A 328 -0.84 6.42 18.50
CA PRO A 328 -1.99 6.99 17.79
C PRO A 328 -1.53 8.16 16.92
N ILE A 329 -1.98 8.18 15.67
CA ILE A 329 -1.67 9.25 14.70
C ILE A 329 -2.85 10.20 14.50
N GLY A 330 -4.03 9.87 15.03
CA GLY A 330 -5.24 10.66 14.86
C GLY A 330 -6.49 9.97 15.34
N GLN A 331 -7.62 10.54 15.00
CA GLN A 331 -8.95 10.06 15.40
C GLN A 331 -9.98 10.31 14.31
N ILE A 332 -10.91 9.39 14.15
CA ILE A 332 -12.10 9.56 13.30
C ILE A 332 -13.12 10.46 14.01
N LYS A 333 -13.67 11.42 13.27
CA LYS A 333 -14.60 12.46 13.72
C LYS A 333 -15.89 12.44 12.90
N PRO A 334 -16.98 13.02 13.41
CA PRO A 334 -18.14 13.30 12.56
C PRO A 334 -17.73 14.17 11.36
N LEU A 335 -18.34 13.89 10.21
CA LEU A 335 -18.14 14.74 9.02
C LEU A 335 -18.83 16.07 9.22
N GLU A 336 -18.06 17.14 9.32
CA GLU A 336 -18.54 18.51 9.43
C GLU A 336 -18.02 19.34 8.25
N GLY A 337 -18.92 19.73 7.33
CA GLY A 337 -18.56 20.51 6.16
C GLY A 337 -18.06 19.70 4.97
N ALA A 338 -17.18 20.30 4.15
CA ALA A 338 -16.74 19.74 2.86
C ALA A 338 -15.33 19.13 2.89
N ARG A 339 -14.63 19.23 4.02
CA ARG A 339 -13.27 18.71 4.19
C ARG A 339 -13.29 17.47 5.05
N PHE A 340 -12.57 16.47 4.62
CA PHE A 340 -12.53 15.16 5.26
C PHE A 340 -11.37 14.98 6.22
N ILE A 341 -10.24 15.69 6.02
CA ILE A 341 -9.05 15.52 6.83
C ILE A 341 -8.58 16.87 7.37
N GLU A 342 -8.63 17.00 8.70
CA GLU A 342 -8.03 18.07 9.48
C GLU A 342 -6.61 17.65 9.91
N ILE A 343 -5.62 18.52 9.75
CA ILE A 343 -4.24 18.23 10.15
C ILE A 343 -3.79 19.22 11.21
N VAL A 344 -3.46 18.69 12.39
CA VAL A 344 -2.90 19.46 13.52
C VAL A 344 -1.38 19.35 13.46
N GLN A 345 -0.72 20.52 13.62
CA GLN A 345 0.74 20.66 13.57
C GLN A 345 1.38 20.75 14.94
#